data_9b01493587cc77f0da42673250d95214
#
_entry.id   9b01493587cc77f0da42673250d95214
#
_cell.length_a   1.000
_cell.length_b   1.000
_cell.length_c   1.000
_cell.angle_alpha   90.00
_cell.angle_beta   90.00
_cell.angle_gamma   90.00
#
_symmetry.space_group_name_H-M   'P 1'
#
loop_
_entity.id
_entity.type
_entity.pdbx_description
1 polymer ?
#
loop_
_entity_poly.entity_id
_entity_poly.type
_entity_poly.pdbx_seq_one_letter_code
_entity_poly.pdbx_strand_id
1 'polypeptide(L)'
;DWDIYVRDGEPDAGYEFPTPIGRIDLLAKHKHESKWLVIELKRDKSSDAVVGQILRYIGWISAHLAQSGETVEGLVIAARGEDKLH
;
A
#
# COMPACT_ATOMS: atom_id res chain seq x y z
N ASP A 1 -10.67 -5.24 -8.86
CA ASP A 1 -10.55 -6.59 -8.35
C ASP A 1 -9.62 -6.70 -7.16
N TRP A 2 -9.47 -5.63 -6.42
CA TRP A 2 -8.65 -5.58 -5.22
C TRP A 2 -9.51 -5.46 -3.99
N ASP A 3 -9.12 -6.15 -2.92
CA ASP A 3 -9.76 -6.01 -1.62
C ASP A 3 -8.75 -5.47 -0.62
N ILE A 4 -9.24 -4.71 0.34
CA ILE A 4 -8.41 -4.32 1.46
C ILE A 4 -7.99 -5.59 2.20
N TYR A 5 -6.72 -5.66 2.58
CA TYR A 5 -6.20 -6.82 3.30
C TYR A 5 -6.93 -7.00 4.62
N VAL A 6 -7.29 -8.24 4.92
CA VAL A 6 -7.97 -8.59 6.17
C VAL A 6 -7.20 -9.69 6.87
N ARG A 7 -7.32 -9.73 8.19
CA ARG A 7 -6.81 -10.81 9.02
C ARG A 7 -7.92 -11.27 9.93
N ASP A 8 -7.73 -12.45 10.52
CA ASP A 8 -8.73 -12.98 11.46
C ASP A 8 -8.98 -11.96 12.57
N GLY A 9 -10.26 -11.60 12.73
CA GLY A 9 -10.64 -10.63 13.74
C GLY A 9 -10.33 -9.19 13.40
N GLU A 10 -9.77 -8.93 12.21
CA GLU A 10 -9.37 -7.57 11.82
C GLU A 10 -9.76 -7.31 10.38
N PRO A 11 -11.04 -7.04 10.11
CA PRO A 11 -11.47 -6.80 8.73
C PRO A 11 -10.90 -5.53 8.12
N ASP A 12 -10.39 -4.61 8.96
CA ASP A 12 -9.81 -3.35 8.50
C ASP A 12 -8.28 -3.39 8.53
N ALA A 13 -7.69 -4.56 8.61
CA ALA A 13 -6.24 -4.66 8.82
C ALA A 13 -5.44 -3.90 7.78
N GLY A 14 -5.91 -3.83 6.54
CA GLY A 14 -5.19 -3.15 5.47
C GLY A 14 -5.24 -1.64 5.52
N TYR A 15 -6.09 -1.04 6.36
CA TYR A 15 -6.10 0.41 6.53
C TYR A 15 -5.04 0.80 7.53
N GLU A 16 -4.16 1.73 7.14
CA GLU A 16 -3.08 2.18 8.00
C GLU A 16 -2.34 1.01 8.63
N PHE A 17 -1.91 0.11 7.77
CA PHE A 17 -1.31 -1.15 8.19
C PHE A 17 0.07 -0.89 8.81
N PRO A 18 0.27 -1.24 10.10
CA PRO A 18 1.54 -0.95 10.78
C PRO A 18 2.62 -1.96 10.42
N THR A 19 3.82 -1.46 10.22
CA THR A 19 5.01 -2.30 10.06
C THR A 19 6.10 -1.72 10.94
N PRO A 20 7.17 -2.48 11.22
CA PRO A 20 8.29 -1.93 11.97
C PRO A 20 8.97 -0.74 11.31
N ILE A 21 8.79 -0.57 10.00
CA ILE A 21 9.44 0.51 9.28
C ILE A 21 8.48 1.65 8.92
N GLY A 22 7.24 1.60 9.42
CA GLY A 22 6.28 2.66 9.18
C GLY A 22 4.90 2.11 8.91
N ARG A 23 3.97 3.01 8.66
CA ARG A 23 2.57 2.64 8.46
C ARG A 23 2.22 2.79 6.98
N ILE A 24 1.70 1.71 6.41
CA ILE A 24 1.25 1.71 5.02
C ILE A 24 -0.18 2.24 5.00
N ASP A 25 -0.44 3.26 4.17
CA ASP A 25 -1.77 3.86 4.16
C ASP A 25 -2.85 2.85 3.81
N LEU A 26 -2.64 2.12 2.73
CA LEU A 26 -3.57 1.07 2.33
C LEU A 26 -2.79 -0.14 1.83
N LEU A 27 -3.18 -1.31 2.31
CA LEU A 27 -2.62 -2.57 1.84
C LEU A 27 -3.75 -3.40 1.26
N ALA A 28 -3.62 -3.83 0.02
CA ALA A 28 -4.67 -4.56 -0.66
C ALA A 28 -4.15 -5.87 -1.22
N LYS A 29 -5.05 -6.81 -1.38
CA LYS A 29 -4.76 -8.12 -1.96
C LYS A 29 -5.67 -8.34 -3.14
N HIS A 30 -5.12 -8.82 -4.25
CA HIS A 30 -5.95 -9.08 -5.42
C HIS A 30 -6.87 -10.27 -5.15
N LYS A 31 -8.10 -10.19 -5.65
CA LYS A 31 -9.10 -11.24 -5.39
C LYS A 31 -8.76 -12.55 -6.10
N HIS A 32 -8.16 -12.46 -7.27
CA HIS A 32 -7.98 -13.63 -8.11
C HIS A 32 -6.54 -13.93 -8.45
N GLU A 33 -5.66 -12.94 -8.40
CA GLU A 33 -4.27 -13.12 -8.78
C GLU A 33 -3.37 -13.09 -7.55
N SER A 34 -2.17 -13.63 -7.72
CA SER A 34 -1.21 -13.71 -6.60
C SER A 34 -0.46 -12.40 -6.48
N LYS A 35 -1.17 -11.35 -6.13
CA LYS A 35 -0.62 -9.99 -6.09
C LYS A 35 -1.05 -9.24 -4.86
N TRP A 36 -0.14 -8.41 -4.35
CA TRP A 36 -0.41 -7.45 -3.28
C TRP A 36 -0.23 -6.05 -3.84
N LEU A 37 -0.88 -5.08 -3.23
CA LEU A 37 -0.75 -3.69 -3.63
C LEU A 37 -0.54 -2.83 -2.39
N VAL A 38 0.56 -2.08 -2.40
CA VAL A 38 0.88 -1.10 -1.36
C VAL A 38 0.49 0.25 -1.92
N ILE A 39 -0.43 0.95 -1.26
CA ILE A 39 -0.92 2.24 -1.71
C ILE A 39 -0.50 3.32 -0.74
N GLU A 40 0.12 4.36 -1.26
CA GLU A 40 0.52 5.51 -0.47
C GLU A 40 -0.26 6.73 -0.94
N LEU A 41 -0.92 7.39 0.02
CA LEU A 41 -1.73 8.57 -0.29
C LEU A 41 -0.91 9.81 0.06
N LYS A 42 -0.82 10.75 -0.87
CA LYS A 42 -0.08 11.97 -0.67
C LYS A 42 -0.97 13.17 -0.93
N ARG A 43 -0.87 14.16 -0.06
CA ARG A 43 -1.65 15.37 -0.22
C ARG A 43 -1.09 16.22 -1.35
N ASP A 44 0.23 16.29 -1.44
CA ASP A 44 0.90 17.05 -2.47
C ASP A 44 1.46 16.11 -3.53
N LYS A 45 2.11 16.67 -4.54
CA LYS A 45 2.70 15.82 -5.56
C LYS A 45 3.79 14.95 -4.96
N SER A 46 3.95 13.78 -5.53
CA SER A 46 4.90 12.82 -5.02
C SER A 46 6.33 13.28 -5.24
N SER A 47 7.25 12.68 -4.53
CA SER A 47 8.67 13.01 -4.59
C SER A 47 9.47 11.72 -4.58
N ASP A 48 10.78 11.86 -4.77
CA ASP A 48 11.68 10.72 -4.68
C ASP A 48 11.61 10.05 -3.32
N ALA A 49 11.39 10.83 -2.27
CA ALA A 49 11.28 10.26 -0.93
C ALA A 49 10.09 9.31 -0.82
N VAL A 50 8.96 9.67 -1.46
CA VAL A 50 7.79 8.81 -1.46
C VAL A 50 8.06 7.52 -2.22
N VAL A 51 8.73 7.64 -3.36
CA VAL A 51 9.09 6.45 -4.14
C VAL A 51 9.97 5.52 -3.32
N GLY A 52 10.98 6.07 -2.65
CA GLY A 52 11.85 5.26 -1.81
C GLY A 52 11.10 4.59 -0.67
N GLN A 53 10.15 5.30 -0.08
CA GLN A 53 9.36 4.73 1.01
C GLN A 53 8.49 3.58 0.53
N ILE A 54 7.82 3.75 -0.62
CA ILE A 54 6.96 2.69 -1.12
C ILE A 54 7.77 1.45 -1.51
N LEU A 55 8.97 1.65 -2.03
CA LEU A 55 9.84 0.52 -2.34
C LEU A 55 10.24 -0.25 -1.08
N ARG A 56 10.49 0.45 0.01
CA ARG A 56 10.78 -0.21 1.29
C ARG A 56 9.59 -1.01 1.80
N TYR A 57 8.38 -0.46 1.67
CA TYR A 57 7.18 -1.19 2.05
C TYR A 57 6.97 -2.42 1.19
N ILE A 58 7.18 -2.29 -0.12
CA ILE A 58 7.07 -3.43 -1.02
C ILE A 58 8.02 -4.53 -0.58
N GLY A 59 9.26 -4.16 -0.25
CA GLY A 59 10.24 -5.14 0.24
C GLY A 59 9.80 -5.80 1.52
N TRP A 60 9.25 -5.02 2.45
CA TRP A 60 8.80 -5.58 3.73
C TRP A 60 7.64 -6.56 3.53
N ILE A 61 6.64 -6.19 2.73
CA ILE A 61 5.51 -7.08 2.46
C ILE A 61 5.99 -8.34 1.76
N SER A 62 6.91 -8.19 0.80
CA SER A 62 7.45 -9.34 0.08
C SER A 62 8.15 -10.32 1.02
N ALA A 63 8.83 -9.79 2.03
CA ALA A 63 9.61 -10.63 2.95
C ALA A 63 8.77 -11.24 4.07
N HIS A 64 7.68 -10.57 4.45
CA HIS A 64 6.98 -10.97 5.68
C HIS A 64 5.54 -11.44 5.49
N LEU A 65 4.85 -10.99 4.45
CA LEU A 65 3.46 -11.37 4.24
C LEU A 65 3.25 -12.16 2.95
N ALA A 66 3.89 -11.75 1.88
CA ALA A 66 3.68 -12.40 0.58
C ALA A 66 4.23 -13.81 0.62
N GLN A 67 3.52 -14.71 -0.03
CA GLN A 67 3.97 -16.09 -0.11
C GLN A 67 4.74 -16.31 -1.40
N SER A 68 5.38 -17.47 -1.48
CA SER A 68 6.16 -17.81 -2.65
C SER A 68 5.29 -17.71 -3.90
N GLY A 69 5.79 -17.03 -4.90
CA GLY A 69 5.05 -16.83 -6.15
C GLY A 69 4.15 -15.63 -6.19
N GLU A 70 3.97 -14.94 -5.06
CA GLU A 70 3.18 -13.72 -5.04
C GLU A 70 4.08 -12.51 -5.33
N THR A 71 3.52 -11.53 -6.03
CA THR A 71 4.21 -10.28 -6.31
C THR A 71 3.60 -9.14 -5.53
N VAL A 72 4.37 -8.08 -5.34
CA VAL A 72 3.93 -6.91 -4.62
C VAL A 72 4.15 -5.69 -5.49
N GLU A 73 3.09 -4.92 -5.71
CA GLU A 73 3.13 -3.71 -6.52
C GLU A 73 2.90 -2.50 -5.64
N GLY A 74 3.28 -1.34 -6.12
CA GLY A 74 3.08 -0.10 -5.39
C GLY A 74 2.33 0.91 -6.22
N LEU A 75 1.58 1.78 -5.55
CA LEU A 75 0.82 2.83 -6.18
C LEU A 75 0.86 4.07 -5.29
N VAL A 76 1.23 5.20 -5.88
CA VAL A 76 1.16 6.47 -5.18
C VAL A 76 -0.03 7.24 -5.75
N ILE A 77 -0.93 7.65 -4.87
CA ILE A 77 -2.07 8.49 -5.25
C ILE A 77 -1.81 9.86 -4.64
N ALA A 78 -1.62 10.84 -5.50
CA ALA A 78 -1.33 12.20 -5.06
C ALA A 78 -2.53 13.09 -5.35
N ALA A 79 -2.97 13.82 -4.34
CA ALA A 79 -4.03 14.80 -4.48
C ALA A 79 -3.41 16.17 -4.44
N ARG A 80 -3.78 17.02 -5.39
CA ARG A 80 -3.27 18.37 -5.42
C ARG A 80 -4.25 19.30 -4.73
N GLY A 81 -3.72 20.18 -3.91
CA GLY A 81 -4.58 21.05 -3.12
C GLY A 81 -5.46 21.95 -3.99
N GLU A 82 -4.96 22.37 -5.11
CA GLU A 82 -5.72 23.26 -5.98
C GLU A 82 -6.86 22.54 -6.70
N ASP A 83 -6.91 21.26 -6.63
CA ASP A 83 -7.99 20.51 -7.28
C ASP A 83 -9.31 20.67 -6.57
N LYS A 84 -9.24 21.29 -5.47
CA LYS A 84 -10.49 21.54 -4.78
C LYS A 84 -11.28 22.60 -5.52
N LEU A 85 -11.29 23.00 -5.91
CA LEU A 85 -11.65 23.98 -6.37
C LEU A 85 -12.43 24.28 -7.08
N HIS A 86 -12.33 24.23 -6.98
CA HIS A 86 -12.77 24.86 -7.73
C HIS A 86 -13.51 24.52 -8.04
#